data_f24205f1032c23af95599b4ff5c033f0
#
_entry.id   f24205f1032c23af95599b4ff5c033f0
#
_cell.length_a   1.000
_cell.length_b   1.000
_cell.length_c   1.000
_cell.angle_alpha   90.00
_cell.angle_beta   90.00
_cell.angle_gamma   90.00
#
_symmetry.space_group_name_H-M   'P 1'
#
loop_
_entity.id
_entity.type
_entity.pdbx_description
1 polymer ?
#
loop_
_entity_poly.entity_id
_entity_poly.type
_entity_poly.pdbx_seq_one_letter_code
_entity_poly.pdbx_strand_id
1 'polypeptide(L)'
;GGGSGSGSSTGGPGNGGSTGGNTDNDANSGGLSAAEEEGIHSWLVTKYNMLDSYVSRANDVVSTYNSTGDPRPCDSLVGEMFVIRAEFGRQTFSPRSKWYQQYANLWGCYTNLCQWVGHYGDDDVALGNFNNNVAALAL
;
A
#
# COMPACT_ATOMS: atom_id res chain seq x y z
N GLY A 1 -17.75 -19.72 -11.02
CA GLY A 1 -16.87 -20.09 -11.23
C GLY A 1 -17.41 -19.71 -10.94
N GLY A 2 -17.40 -19.66 -10.70
CA GLY A 2 -16.65 -20.09 -10.90
C GLY A 2 -17.09 -19.68 -10.61
N GLY A 3 -17.52 -19.75 -10.67
CA GLY A 3 -16.78 -20.21 -10.85
C GLY A 3 -17.32 -19.86 -10.52
N SER A 4 -17.10 -19.25 -10.57
CA SER A 4 -16.59 -19.75 -10.72
C SER A 4 -16.77 -19.42 -10.43
N GLY A 5 -17.49 -19.82 -10.34
CA GLY A 5 -16.66 -20.25 -10.49
C GLY A 5 -17.09 -20.04 -10.13
N SER A 6 -16.89 -19.49 -10.06
CA SER A 6 -16.38 -20.04 -10.20
C SER A 6 -16.54 -19.83 -9.93
N GLY A 7 -17.43 -20.23 -9.96
CA GLY A 7 -16.58 -20.72 -10.20
C GLY A 7 -16.93 -20.67 -9.90
N SER A 8 -16.93 -20.15 -9.86
CA SER A 8 -16.39 -20.75 -10.07
C SER A 8 -16.62 -20.66 -9.84
N SER A 9 -16.96 -20.55 -9.87
CA SER A 9 -16.29 -21.14 -10.19
C SER A 9 -16.65 -21.15 -10.00
N THR A 10 -16.91 -21.02 -10.04
CA THR A 10 -16.37 -21.68 -10.32
C THR A 10 -16.54 -21.54 -10.22
N GLY A 11 -17.41 -21.99 -10.39
CA GLY A 11 -16.45 -22.42 -10.74
C GLY A 11 -16.64 -22.21 -10.66
N GLY A 12 -17.06 -22.17 -10.64
CA GLY A 12 -16.19 -22.60 -10.95
C GLY A 12 -16.54 -22.45 -10.93
N PRO A 13 -16.41 -22.00 -11.20
CA PRO A 13 -15.86 -22.55 -11.61
C PRO A 13 -15.97 -22.37 -11.54
N GLY A 14 -16.85 -22.84 -11.65
CA GLY A 14 -15.80 -23.20 -11.88
C GLY A 14 -15.92 -22.98 -11.73
N ASN A 15 -15.52 -22.32 -11.64
CA ASN A 15 -14.75 -22.82 -11.72
C ASN A 15 -14.71 -22.56 -11.73
N GLY A 16 -15.81 -23.01 -12.09
CA GLY A 16 -14.76 -23.35 -12.30
C GLY A 16 -14.72 -23.05 -12.19
N GLY A 17 -15.42 -23.26 -12.47
CA GLY A 17 -14.38 -23.59 -12.65
C GLY A 17 -14.41 -23.25 -12.44
N SER A 18 -14.38 -22.96 -12.61
CA SER A 18 -13.47 -23.34 -12.61
C SER A 18 -13.57 -23.07 -12.50
N THR A 19 -13.77 -23.00 -12.69
CA THR A 19 -12.96 -23.41 -12.72
C THR A 19 -12.86 -23.05 -12.63
N GLY A 20 -13.70 -23.53 -12.70
CA GLY A 20 -12.59 -23.62 -12.73
C GLY A 20 -12.53 -23.21 -12.46
N GLY A 21 -12.87 -23.38 -12.66
CA GLY A 21 -11.82 -23.38 -12.59
C GLY A 21 -11.84 -23.07 -12.25
N ASN A 22 -11.63 -22.86 -12.33
CA ASN A 22 -10.80 -23.00 -12.17
C ASN A 22 -10.56 -22.78 -11.97
N THR A 23 -10.77 -22.90 -11.70
CA THR A 23 -9.92 -22.85 -11.53
C THR A 23 -9.68 -22.74 -11.35
N ASP A 24 -9.61 -22.89 -11.21
CA ASP A 24 -8.80 -22.88 -11.02
C ASP A 24 -8.57 -22.93 -10.79
N ASN A 25 -8.60 -23.20 -10.43
CA ASN A 25 -7.80 -23.22 -10.22
C ASN A 25 -7.62 -23.24 -9.91
N ASP A 26 -7.71 -23.63 -9.71
CA ASP A 26 -7.02 -23.69 -9.30
C ASP A 26 -6.91 -23.68 -8.71
N ALA A 27 -6.92 -23.91 -8.62
CA ALA A 27 -6.50 -23.89 -8.12
C ALA A 27 -6.35 -23.82 -7.37
N ASN A 28 -6.11 -23.49 -7.26
CA ASN A 28 -5.71 -23.34 -6.74
C ASN A 28 -5.73 -23.22 -5.74
N SER A 29 -5.66 -23.44 -5.56
CA SER A 29 -5.66 -23.76 -4.18
C SER A 29 -5.09 -22.70 -3.23
N GLY A 30 -5.81 -21.88 -2.63
CA GLY A 30 -5.37 -20.90 -1.64
C GLY A 30 -4.76 -19.64 -2.22
N GLY A 31 -4.45 -19.61 -3.47
CA GLY A 31 -3.97 -18.40 -4.15
C GLY A 31 -5.11 -17.52 -4.62
N LEU A 32 -4.82 -16.28 -4.91
CA LEU A 32 -5.77 -15.33 -5.47
C LEU A 32 -5.84 -15.51 -6.97
N SER A 33 -6.98 -15.13 -7.58
CA SER A 33 -7.11 -15.09 -9.04
C SER A 33 -6.21 -14.01 -9.63
N ALA A 34 -5.93 -14.12 -10.93
CA ALA A 34 -5.16 -13.10 -11.64
C ALA A 34 -5.86 -11.72 -11.55
N ALA A 35 -7.19 -11.70 -11.64
CA ALA A 35 -7.95 -10.45 -11.54
C ALA A 35 -7.84 -9.83 -10.15
N GLU A 36 -7.88 -10.65 -9.09
CA GLU A 36 -7.70 -10.17 -7.72
C GLU A 36 -6.30 -9.61 -7.50
N GLU A 37 -5.27 -10.32 -7.97
CA GLU A 37 -3.89 -9.85 -7.87
C GLU A 37 -3.69 -8.56 -8.64
N GLU A 38 -4.28 -8.45 -9.84
CA GLU A 38 -4.20 -7.23 -10.64
C GLU A 38 -4.86 -6.05 -9.93
N GLY A 39 -5.99 -6.26 -9.29
CA GLY A 39 -6.68 -5.22 -8.53
C GLY A 39 -5.82 -4.70 -7.38
N ILE A 40 -5.18 -5.61 -6.65
CA ILE A 40 -4.28 -5.25 -5.54
C ILE A 40 -3.07 -4.48 -6.09
N HIS A 41 -2.44 -4.98 -7.14
CA HIS A 41 -1.28 -4.33 -7.75
C HIS A 41 -1.62 -2.92 -8.23
N SER A 42 -2.75 -2.78 -8.92
CA SER A 42 -3.21 -1.49 -9.44
C SER A 42 -3.42 -0.46 -8.33
N TRP A 43 -4.04 -0.88 -7.23
CA TRP A 43 -4.24 -0.02 -6.06
C TRP A 43 -2.90 0.42 -5.47
N LEU A 44 -1.95 -0.52 -5.35
CA LEU A 44 -0.63 -0.22 -4.81
C LEU A 44 0.14 0.74 -5.72
N VAL A 45 0.11 0.52 -7.03
CA VAL A 45 0.77 1.40 -7.99
C VAL A 45 0.23 2.82 -7.89
N THR A 46 -1.09 2.98 -7.74
CA THR A 46 -1.70 4.29 -7.56
C THR A 46 -1.15 4.99 -6.32
N LYS A 47 -1.08 4.28 -5.19
CA LYS A 47 -0.54 4.84 -3.95
C LYS A 47 0.97 5.10 -4.04
N TYR A 48 1.69 4.23 -4.73
CA TYR A 48 3.12 4.42 -4.94
C TYR A 48 3.40 5.69 -5.77
N ASN A 49 2.61 5.92 -6.80
CA ASN A 49 2.79 7.09 -7.66
C ASN A 49 2.51 8.41 -6.93
N MET A 50 1.71 8.37 -5.87
CA MET A 50 1.47 9.54 -5.03
C MET A 50 2.62 9.82 -4.05
N LEU A 51 3.43 8.81 -3.76
CA LEU A 51 4.45 8.91 -2.71
C LEU A 51 5.49 9.99 -3.00
N ASP A 52 5.95 10.12 -4.24
CA ASP A 52 6.92 11.14 -4.63
C ASP A 52 6.45 12.55 -4.28
N SER A 53 5.19 12.84 -4.53
CA SER A 53 4.61 14.13 -4.19
C SER A 53 4.64 14.37 -2.67
N TYR A 54 4.32 13.36 -1.89
CA TYR A 54 4.36 13.48 -0.43
C TYR A 54 5.78 13.59 0.10
N VAL A 55 6.75 12.91 -0.50
CA VAL A 55 8.16 13.05 -0.12
C VAL A 55 8.63 14.49 -0.39
N SER A 56 8.30 15.04 -1.56
CA SER A 56 8.66 16.41 -1.91
C SER A 56 8.04 17.40 -0.94
N ARG A 57 6.75 17.24 -0.63
CA ARG A 57 6.05 18.11 0.31
C ARG A 57 6.59 17.98 1.73
N ALA A 58 6.95 16.75 2.13
CA ALA A 58 7.54 16.51 3.44
C ALA A 58 8.86 17.26 3.61
N ASN A 59 9.72 17.21 2.59
CA ASN A 59 10.96 17.96 2.62
C ASN A 59 10.72 19.47 2.68
N ASP A 60 9.74 19.97 1.94
CA ASP A 60 9.40 21.40 1.93
C ASP A 60 8.91 21.89 3.29
N VAL A 61 7.99 21.16 3.92
CA VAL A 61 7.41 21.59 5.21
C VAL A 61 8.42 21.48 6.34
N VAL A 62 9.29 20.47 6.31
CA VAL A 62 10.37 20.33 7.30
C VAL A 62 11.40 21.45 7.12
N SER A 63 11.75 21.78 5.88
CA SER A 63 12.64 22.89 5.58
C SER A 63 12.06 24.21 6.08
N THR A 64 10.77 24.44 5.86
CA THR A 64 10.05 25.63 6.37
C THR A 64 10.13 25.70 7.89
N TYR A 65 9.90 24.57 8.56
CA TYR A 65 10.00 24.53 10.02
C TYR A 65 11.43 24.88 10.49
N ASN A 66 12.43 24.33 9.81
CA ASN A 66 13.84 24.58 10.18
C ASN A 66 14.22 26.05 9.99
N SER A 67 13.64 26.75 8.99
CA SER A 67 13.97 28.15 8.74
C SER A 67 13.10 29.14 9.52
N THR A 68 11.85 28.80 9.81
CA THR A 68 10.90 29.76 10.41
C THR A 68 10.43 29.38 11.81
N GLY A 69 10.58 28.09 12.19
CA GLY A 69 10.03 27.58 13.44
C GLY A 69 8.52 27.36 13.40
N ASP A 70 7.86 27.53 12.25
CA ASP A 70 6.42 27.38 12.11
C ASP A 70 6.04 25.90 11.91
N PRO A 71 5.36 25.26 12.88
CA PRO A 71 5.00 23.85 12.78
C PRO A 71 3.75 23.59 11.93
N ARG A 72 2.97 24.62 11.60
CA ARG A 72 1.66 24.46 10.96
C ARG A 72 1.71 23.72 9.61
N PRO A 73 2.66 24.02 8.71
CA PRO A 73 2.74 23.27 7.46
C PRO A 73 3.00 21.78 7.68
N CYS A 74 3.85 21.42 8.66
CA CYS A 74 4.10 20.02 9.00
C CYS A 74 2.83 19.37 9.54
N ASP A 75 2.15 20.03 10.47
CA ASP A 75 0.93 19.50 11.09
C ASP A 75 -0.18 19.29 10.04
N SER A 76 -0.28 20.20 9.08
CA SER A 76 -1.26 20.09 8.00
C SER A 76 -0.96 18.88 7.10
N LEU A 77 0.30 18.68 6.75
CA LEU A 77 0.69 17.53 5.92
C LEU A 77 0.47 16.22 6.66
N VAL A 78 0.78 16.17 7.95
CA VAL A 78 0.50 15.00 8.79
C VAL A 78 -0.98 14.64 8.73
N GLY A 79 -1.87 15.62 8.84
CA GLY A 79 -3.31 15.41 8.74
C GLY A 79 -3.72 14.79 7.41
N GLU A 80 -3.16 15.26 6.30
CA GLU A 80 -3.44 14.68 4.98
C GLU A 80 -2.93 13.24 4.89
N MET A 81 -1.74 12.97 5.42
CA MET A 81 -1.16 11.64 5.36
C MET A 81 -1.91 10.64 6.25
N PHE A 82 -2.51 11.09 7.34
CA PHE A 82 -3.37 10.23 8.16
C PHE A 82 -4.55 9.68 7.36
N VAL A 83 -5.09 10.45 6.43
CA VAL A 83 -6.18 9.98 5.56
C VAL A 83 -5.71 8.80 4.72
N ILE A 84 -4.50 8.91 4.14
CA ILE A 84 -3.94 7.83 3.33
C ILE A 84 -3.63 6.60 4.18
N ARG A 85 -3.04 6.81 5.36
CA ARG A 85 -2.78 5.71 6.29
C ARG A 85 -4.06 4.98 6.68
N ALA A 86 -5.16 5.72 6.87
CA ALA A 86 -6.45 5.12 7.15
C ALA A 86 -6.97 4.31 5.96
N GLU A 87 -6.70 4.74 4.73
CA GLU A 87 -7.05 3.96 3.54
C GLU A 87 -6.32 2.62 3.51
N PHE A 88 -5.01 2.61 3.82
CA PHE A 88 -4.26 1.36 3.96
C PHE A 88 -4.87 0.46 5.05
N GLY A 89 -5.22 1.05 6.18
CA GLY A 89 -5.80 0.29 7.31
C GLY A 89 -7.18 -0.30 7.01
N ARG A 90 -7.91 0.27 6.05
CA ARG A 90 -9.23 -0.25 5.66
C ARG A 90 -9.14 -1.35 4.62
N GLN A 91 -7.98 -1.55 3.98
CA GLN A 91 -7.83 -2.62 2.99
C GLN A 91 -7.78 -3.98 3.69
N THR A 92 -8.45 -4.95 3.09
CA THR A 92 -8.50 -6.32 3.61
C THR A 92 -7.82 -7.27 2.63
N PHE A 93 -6.68 -6.86 2.09
CA PHE A 93 -5.93 -7.70 1.17
C PHE A 93 -5.49 -8.99 1.83
N SER A 94 -5.63 -10.09 1.10
CA SER A 94 -5.25 -11.40 1.63
C SER A 94 -3.73 -11.50 1.83
N PRO A 95 -3.27 -12.03 2.98
CA PRO A 95 -1.85 -12.34 3.16
C PRO A 95 -1.29 -13.32 2.13
N ARG A 96 -2.16 -14.02 1.39
CA ARG A 96 -1.76 -14.95 0.32
C ARG A 96 -1.46 -14.24 -0.99
N SER A 97 -1.82 -12.95 -1.12
CA SER A 97 -1.48 -12.17 -2.30
C SER A 97 0.04 -12.08 -2.45
N LYS A 98 0.54 -12.24 -3.67
CA LYS A 98 1.96 -12.04 -3.96
C LYS A 98 2.37 -10.58 -3.72
N TRP A 99 1.42 -9.65 -3.62
CA TRP A 99 1.66 -8.23 -3.38
C TRP A 99 1.54 -7.84 -1.90
N TYR A 100 1.24 -8.79 -1.02
CA TYR A 100 0.96 -8.46 0.38
C TYR A 100 2.16 -7.82 1.07
N GLN A 101 3.37 -8.32 0.80
CA GLN A 101 4.59 -7.74 1.37
C GLN A 101 4.81 -6.32 0.85
N GLN A 102 4.48 -6.08 -0.42
CA GLN A 102 4.59 -4.74 -1.01
C GLN A 102 3.55 -3.79 -0.41
N TYR A 103 2.35 -4.28 -0.13
CA TYR A 103 1.34 -3.53 0.61
C TYR A 103 1.88 -3.11 1.99
N ALA A 104 2.50 -4.03 2.72
CA ALA A 104 3.09 -3.73 4.03
C ALA A 104 4.23 -2.72 3.91
N ASN A 105 5.10 -2.88 2.91
CA ASN A 105 6.22 -1.97 2.69
C ASN A 105 5.74 -0.56 2.34
N LEU A 106 4.74 -0.45 1.49
CA LEU A 106 4.23 0.86 1.07
C LEU A 106 3.48 1.55 2.22
N TRP A 107 2.72 0.80 3.00
CA TRP A 107 2.10 1.33 4.22
C TRP A 107 3.16 1.84 5.19
N GLY A 108 4.27 1.08 5.33
CA GLY A 108 5.42 1.51 6.12
C GLY A 108 6.03 2.81 5.64
N CYS A 109 6.11 3.00 4.32
CA CYS A 109 6.60 4.25 3.74
C CYS A 109 5.75 5.44 4.20
N TYR A 110 4.44 5.35 4.05
CA TYR A 110 3.54 6.44 4.46
C TYR A 110 3.55 6.66 5.97
N THR A 111 3.59 5.57 6.74
CA THR A 111 3.62 5.65 8.20
C THR A 111 4.88 6.35 8.69
N ASN A 112 6.04 5.94 8.18
CA ASN A 112 7.32 6.47 8.65
C ASN A 112 7.54 7.90 8.13
N LEU A 113 7.14 8.20 6.91
CA LEU A 113 7.23 9.57 6.39
C LEU A 113 6.34 10.51 7.19
N CYS A 114 5.12 10.09 7.50
CA CYS A 114 4.21 10.86 8.33
C CYS A 114 4.80 11.11 9.72
N GLN A 115 5.42 10.10 10.31
CA GLN A 115 6.04 10.23 11.63
C GLN A 115 7.23 11.18 11.61
N TRP A 116 8.04 11.12 10.56
CA TRP A 116 9.17 12.03 10.41
C TRP A 116 8.70 13.48 10.31
N VAL A 117 7.67 13.74 9.51
CA VAL A 117 7.08 15.09 9.39
C VAL A 117 6.47 15.52 10.73
N GLY A 118 5.79 14.61 11.42
CA GLY A 118 5.16 14.89 12.70
C GLY A 118 6.15 15.24 13.82
N HIS A 119 7.40 14.82 13.66
CA HIS A 119 8.51 15.21 14.55
C HIS A 119 9.39 16.29 13.93
N TYR A 120 8.86 16.98 12.92
CA TYR A 120 9.50 18.15 12.31
C TYR A 120 10.90 17.85 11.75
N GLY A 121 11.11 16.60 11.29
CA GLY A 121 12.37 16.16 10.71
C GLY A 121 13.41 15.64 11.70
N ASP A 122 13.06 15.51 12.98
CA ASP A 122 13.99 15.07 14.03
C ASP A 122 13.97 13.56 14.29
N ASP A 123 13.07 12.81 13.66
CA ASP A 123 12.95 11.37 13.93
C ASP A 123 13.80 10.58 12.93
N ASP A 124 15.09 10.40 13.26
CA ASP A 124 16.03 9.68 12.40
C ASP A 124 15.67 8.21 12.26
N VAL A 125 15.02 7.61 13.27
CA VAL A 125 14.58 6.21 13.20
C VAL A 125 13.47 6.07 12.16
N ALA A 126 12.50 6.98 12.17
CA ALA A 126 11.44 6.97 11.18
C ALA A 126 12.00 7.18 9.77
N LEU A 127 12.96 8.09 9.62
CA LEU A 127 13.60 8.33 8.32
C LEU A 127 14.35 7.09 7.81
N GLY A 128 15.09 6.42 8.69
CA GLY A 128 15.80 5.19 8.37
C GLY A 128 14.83 4.07 7.96
N ASN A 129 13.74 3.92 8.69
CA ASN A 129 12.70 2.94 8.38
C ASN A 129 12.03 3.25 7.04
N PHE A 130 11.75 4.54 6.77
CA PHE A 130 11.21 4.97 5.48
C PHE A 130 12.14 4.55 4.34
N ASN A 131 13.43 4.84 4.46
CA ASN A 131 14.41 4.50 3.44
C ASN A 131 14.48 2.97 3.21
N ASN A 132 14.41 2.19 4.28
CA ASN A 132 14.39 0.73 4.19
C ASN A 132 13.13 0.23 3.49
N ASN A 133 11.98 0.83 3.80
CA ASN A 133 10.73 0.44 3.16
C ASN A 133 10.74 0.77 1.66
N VAL A 134 11.26 1.94 1.29
CA VAL A 134 11.39 2.32 -0.13
C VAL A 134 12.31 1.34 -0.86
N ALA A 135 13.44 1.00 -0.26
CA ALA A 135 14.40 0.07 -0.87
C ALA A 135 13.81 -1.32 -1.09
N ALA A 136 12.83 -1.72 -0.27
CA ALA A 136 12.18 -3.02 -0.36
C ALA A 136 11.00 -3.05 -1.34
N LEU A 137 10.58 -1.89 -1.87
CA LEU A 137 9.46 -1.84 -2.80
C LEU A 137 9.85 -2.44 -4.15
N ALA A 138 8.94 -3.25 -4.72
CA ALA A 138 9.12 -3.90 -6.02
C ALA A 138 7.74 -4.04 -6.67
N LEU A 139 7.23 -2.96 -7.18
CA LEU A 139 5.94 -2.89 -7.86
C LEU A 139 6.14 -2.83 -9.38
#